data_d5036ba820d6799cb07a2797f5298691
#
_entry.id   d5036ba820d6799cb07a2797f5298691
#
_cell.length_a   1.000
_cell.length_b   1.000
_cell.length_c   1.000
_cell.angle_alpha   90.00
_cell.angle_beta   90.00
_cell.angle_gamma   90.00
#
_symmetry.space_group_name_H-M   'P 1'
#
loop_
_entity.id
_entity.type
_entity.pdbx_description
1 polymer ?
#
loop_
_entity_poly.entity_id
_entity_poly.type
_entity_poly.pdbx_seq_one_letter_code
_entity_poly.pdbx_strand_id
1 'polypeptide(L)'
;MSRECAILLLEDEPLILMDLEFAVEDAGCDALAATTAKRALTLIDGNDRIDVAVLDVTLQDGMTCLPVAQELERRGIPFLLHSGDLNRHDETVRNLGVRHIPKPADPAFVIRQAMDLADGVEHASTPS
;
A
#
# COMPACT_ATOMS: atom_id res chain seq x y z
N MET A 1 -9.96 -14.21 -17.64
CA MET A 1 -8.64 -14.61 -17.15
C MET A 1 -8.41 -14.04 -15.79
N SER A 2 -7.91 -14.87 -14.93
CA SER A 2 -7.63 -14.38 -13.60
C SER A 2 -6.34 -13.57 -13.62
N ARG A 3 -6.31 -12.58 -12.79
CA ARG A 3 -5.12 -11.78 -12.60
C ARG A 3 -4.18 -12.48 -11.66
N GLU A 4 -2.91 -12.27 -11.86
CA GLU A 4 -1.93 -12.97 -11.06
C GLU A 4 -1.45 -12.19 -9.88
N CYS A 5 -1.89 -10.96 -9.71
CA CYS A 5 -1.52 -10.19 -8.53
C CYS A 5 -2.69 -9.36 -8.06
N ALA A 6 -2.67 -9.06 -6.79
CA ALA A 6 -3.67 -8.20 -6.18
C ALA A 6 -2.94 -7.18 -5.30
N ILE A 7 -3.32 -5.93 -5.42
CA ILE A 7 -2.69 -4.83 -4.70
C ILE A 7 -3.75 -4.12 -3.88
N LEU A 8 -3.50 -4.04 -2.58
CA LEU A 8 -4.38 -3.31 -1.67
C LEU A 8 -3.99 -1.83 -1.71
N LEU A 9 -4.97 -0.99 -1.87
CA LEU A 9 -4.76 0.46 -1.89
C LEU A 9 -5.55 1.08 -0.75
N LEU A 10 -4.87 1.77 0.15
CA LEU A 10 -5.51 2.54 1.21
C LEU A 10 -5.21 4.00 0.96
N GLU A 11 -6.22 4.73 0.51
CA GLU A 11 -6.08 6.13 0.13
C GLU A 11 -7.45 6.79 0.26
N ASP A 12 -7.53 7.87 1.03
CA ASP A 12 -8.83 8.48 1.27
C ASP A 12 -9.12 9.64 0.32
N GLU A 13 -8.19 10.05 -0.53
CA GLU A 13 -8.45 11.04 -1.56
C GLU A 13 -8.96 10.34 -2.81
N PRO A 14 -10.23 10.60 -3.20
CA PRO A 14 -10.83 9.80 -4.29
C PRO A 14 -10.08 9.89 -5.61
N LEU A 15 -9.56 11.07 -5.94
CA LEU A 15 -8.87 11.21 -7.22
C LEU A 15 -7.55 10.47 -7.23
N ILE A 16 -6.83 10.52 -6.12
CA ILE A 16 -5.57 9.78 -6.02
C ILE A 16 -5.85 8.29 -6.07
N LEU A 17 -6.87 7.86 -5.35
CA LEU A 17 -7.23 6.44 -5.34
C LEU A 17 -7.58 5.96 -6.74
N MET A 18 -8.35 6.74 -7.47
CA MET A 18 -8.73 6.36 -8.82
C MET A 18 -7.52 6.23 -9.73
N ASP A 19 -6.58 7.18 -9.62
CA ASP A 19 -5.36 7.12 -10.42
C ASP A 19 -4.54 5.88 -10.08
N LEU A 20 -4.47 5.54 -8.81
CA LEU A 20 -3.75 4.32 -8.41
C LEU A 20 -4.46 3.07 -8.91
N GLU A 21 -5.78 3.05 -8.86
CA GLU A 21 -6.54 1.92 -9.39
C GLU A 21 -6.26 1.70 -10.87
N PHE A 22 -6.26 2.78 -11.65
CA PHE A 22 -5.95 2.67 -13.06
C PHE A 22 -4.54 2.14 -13.28
N ALA A 23 -3.59 2.59 -12.48
CA ALA A 23 -2.22 2.12 -12.62
C ALA A 23 -2.10 0.64 -12.29
N VAL A 24 -2.84 0.18 -11.28
CA VAL A 24 -2.84 -1.25 -10.93
C VAL A 24 -3.40 -2.07 -12.08
N GLU A 25 -4.52 -1.63 -12.64
CA GLU A 25 -5.15 -2.36 -13.73
C GLU A 25 -4.28 -2.36 -14.98
N ASP A 26 -3.62 -1.23 -15.25
CA ASP A 26 -2.68 -1.16 -16.35
C ASP A 26 -1.54 -2.15 -16.19
N ALA A 27 -1.15 -2.41 -14.96
CA ALA A 27 -0.08 -3.35 -14.68
C ALA A 27 -0.55 -4.81 -14.72
N GLY A 28 -1.84 -5.04 -14.95
CA GLY A 28 -2.36 -6.39 -15.04
C GLY A 28 -2.74 -7.00 -13.72
N CYS A 29 -2.91 -6.18 -12.68
CA CYS A 29 -3.26 -6.66 -11.36
C CYS A 29 -4.67 -6.23 -10.97
N ASP A 30 -5.20 -6.85 -9.95
CA ASP A 30 -6.47 -6.45 -9.36
C ASP A 30 -6.23 -5.41 -8.27
N ALA A 31 -7.06 -4.38 -8.26
CA ALA A 31 -6.99 -3.36 -7.23
C ALA A 31 -8.04 -3.61 -6.17
N LEU A 32 -7.61 -3.65 -4.91
CA LEU A 32 -8.50 -3.75 -3.77
C LEU A 32 -8.43 -2.41 -3.06
N ALA A 33 -9.44 -1.58 -3.25
CA ALA A 33 -9.37 -0.18 -2.84
C ALA A 33 -10.16 0.07 -1.58
N ALA A 34 -9.56 0.82 -0.67
CA ALA A 34 -10.20 1.20 0.58
C ALA A 34 -9.91 2.66 0.86
N THR A 35 -10.90 3.36 1.39
CA THR A 35 -10.71 4.75 1.80
C THR A 35 -10.59 4.90 3.31
N THR A 36 -10.75 3.82 4.05
CA THR A 36 -10.61 3.85 5.51
C THR A 36 -9.81 2.64 5.95
N ALA A 37 -9.21 2.75 7.11
CA ALA A 37 -8.48 1.63 7.69
C ALA A 37 -9.40 0.44 7.94
N LYS A 38 -10.63 0.72 8.38
CA LYS A 38 -11.58 -0.35 8.64
C LYS A 38 -11.88 -1.15 7.38
N ARG A 39 -12.10 -0.44 6.27
CA ARG A 39 -12.38 -1.11 5.01
C ARG A 39 -11.19 -1.92 4.54
N ALA A 40 -9.98 -1.36 4.72
CA ALA A 40 -8.78 -2.07 4.34
C ALA A 40 -8.64 -3.37 5.14
N LEU A 41 -8.90 -3.32 6.43
CA LEU A 41 -8.83 -4.53 7.25
C LEU A 41 -9.86 -5.56 6.81
N THR A 42 -11.05 -5.10 6.43
CA THR A 42 -12.08 -6.01 5.91
C THR A 42 -11.61 -6.68 4.63
N LEU A 43 -10.96 -5.93 3.75
CA LEU A 43 -10.45 -6.50 2.50
C LEU A 43 -9.33 -7.49 2.76
N ILE A 44 -8.46 -7.21 3.71
CA ILE A 44 -7.39 -8.14 4.05
C ILE A 44 -7.98 -9.45 4.56
N ASP A 45 -8.98 -9.33 5.40
CA ASP A 45 -9.59 -10.50 6.02
C ASP A 45 -10.36 -11.34 5.00
N GLY A 46 -10.94 -10.69 4.01
CA GLY A 46 -11.78 -11.37 3.05
C GLY A 46 -11.08 -11.85 1.79
N ASN A 47 -9.78 -11.63 1.68
CA ASN A 47 -9.04 -12.01 0.48
C ASN A 47 -7.84 -12.84 0.86
N ASP A 48 -7.75 -14.01 0.27
CA ASP A 48 -6.62 -14.90 0.56
C ASP A 48 -5.35 -14.45 -0.10
N ARG A 49 -5.47 -13.61 -1.10
CA ARG A 49 -4.30 -13.24 -1.86
C ARG A 49 -4.21 -11.73 -2.01
N ILE A 50 -3.29 -11.16 -1.28
CA ILE A 50 -2.85 -9.79 -1.47
C ILE A 50 -1.34 -9.84 -1.55
N ASP A 51 -0.80 -9.37 -2.66
CA ASP A 51 0.63 -9.50 -2.90
C ASP A 51 1.42 -8.34 -2.34
N VAL A 52 0.80 -7.17 -2.29
CA VAL A 52 1.47 -5.98 -1.78
C VAL A 52 0.41 -4.92 -1.51
N ALA A 53 0.76 -3.93 -0.70
CA ALA A 53 -0.15 -2.84 -0.38
C ALA A 53 0.53 -1.49 -0.53
N VAL A 54 -0.27 -0.49 -0.84
CA VAL A 54 0.14 0.92 -0.86
C VAL A 54 -0.73 1.63 0.16
N LEU A 55 -0.12 2.24 1.16
CA LEU A 55 -0.84 2.80 2.29
C LEU A 55 -0.59 4.29 2.42
N ASP A 56 -1.67 5.07 2.51
CA ASP A 56 -1.58 6.46 2.92
C ASP A 56 -1.43 6.49 4.43
N VAL A 57 -0.52 7.30 4.91
CA VAL A 57 -0.19 7.32 6.33
C VAL A 57 -1.28 7.98 7.16
N THR A 58 -1.75 9.14 6.71
CA THR A 58 -2.72 9.91 7.47
C THR A 58 -4.03 9.95 6.70
N LEU A 59 -5.08 9.52 7.36
CA LEU A 59 -6.41 9.46 6.75
C LEU A 59 -7.26 10.60 7.27
N GLN A 60 -8.29 10.96 6.50
CA GLN A 60 -9.11 12.12 6.80
C GLN A 60 -9.87 11.99 8.10
N ASP A 61 -10.17 10.77 8.51
CA ASP A 61 -10.91 10.56 9.75
C ASP A 61 -10.02 10.67 10.98
N GLY A 62 -8.77 11.10 10.81
CA GLY A 62 -7.85 11.22 11.92
C GLY A 62 -7.12 9.95 12.26
N MET A 63 -7.41 8.88 11.58
CA MET A 63 -6.73 7.61 11.79
C MET A 63 -5.47 7.55 10.97
N THR A 64 -4.56 6.68 11.36
CA THR A 64 -3.39 6.40 10.55
C THR A 64 -3.50 5.03 9.94
N CYS A 65 -2.58 4.71 9.07
CA CYS A 65 -2.54 3.39 8.47
C CYS A 65 -1.95 2.33 9.40
N LEU A 66 -1.56 2.71 10.61
CA LEU A 66 -0.82 1.80 11.48
C LEU A 66 -1.52 0.46 11.73
N PRO A 67 -2.81 0.42 12.05
CA PRO A 67 -3.46 -0.88 12.27
C PRO A 67 -3.40 -1.76 11.02
N VAL A 68 -3.51 -1.14 9.84
CA VAL A 68 -3.45 -1.89 8.59
C VAL A 68 -2.03 -2.41 8.38
N ALA A 69 -1.03 -1.55 8.63
CA ALA A 69 0.35 -1.94 8.47
C ALA A 69 0.71 -3.10 9.39
N GLN A 70 0.23 -3.05 10.63
CA GLN A 70 0.50 -4.11 11.58
C GLN A 70 -0.10 -5.43 11.13
N GLU A 71 -1.31 -5.39 10.59
CA GLU A 71 -1.93 -6.62 10.12
C GLU A 71 -1.21 -7.18 8.90
N LEU A 72 -0.76 -6.31 8.01
CA LEU A 72 0.00 -6.76 6.85
C LEU A 72 1.32 -7.39 7.28
N GLU A 73 2.00 -6.79 8.25
CA GLU A 73 3.23 -7.38 8.77
C GLU A 73 2.99 -8.73 9.37
N ARG A 74 1.91 -8.87 10.11
CA ARG A 74 1.58 -10.13 10.74
C ARG A 74 1.37 -11.23 9.70
N ARG A 75 0.86 -10.87 8.54
CA ARG A 75 0.58 -11.83 7.46
C ARG A 75 1.74 -11.97 6.49
N GLY A 76 2.80 -11.20 6.68
CA GLY A 76 3.95 -11.29 5.79
C GLY A 76 3.72 -10.64 4.43
N ILE A 77 2.80 -9.68 4.36
CA ILE A 77 2.50 -8.99 3.10
C ILE A 77 3.31 -7.71 3.05
N PRO A 78 4.14 -7.52 2.03
CA PRO A 78 4.93 -6.30 1.92
C PRO A 78 4.05 -5.10 1.60
N PHE A 79 4.47 -3.92 2.01
CA PHE A 79 3.74 -2.71 1.70
C PHE A 79 4.70 -1.54 1.65
N LEU A 80 4.24 -0.46 1.01
CA LEU A 80 4.96 0.80 1.04
C LEU A 80 4.03 1.90 1.52
N LEU A 81 4.61 3.00 1.93
CA LEU A 81 3.87 4.16 2.41
C LEU A 81 3.88 5.24 1.34
N HIS A 82 2.73 5.87 1.13
CA HIS A 82 2.57 6.91 0.13
C HIS A 82 1.88 8.09 0.80
N SER A 83 2.65 9.10 1.20
CA SER A 83 2.09 10.16 2.02
C SER A 83 2.85 11.46 1.80
N GLY A 84 2.14 12.56 1.97
CA GLY A 84 2.73 13.86 1.77
C GLY A 84 3.48 14.42 2.94
N ASP A 85 3.24 13.91 4.13
CA ASP A 85 3.75 14.59 5.32
C ASP A 85 4.18 13.62 6.40
N LEU A 86 5.00 12.68 6.02
CA LEU A 86 5.46 11.68 6.96
C LEU A 86 6.32 12.28 8.07
N ASN A 87 7.07 13.33 7.74
CA ASN A 87 8.05 13.86 8.69
C ASN A 87 7.45 14.42 9.96
N ARG A 88 6.22 14.84 9.90
CA ARG A 88 5.62 15.53 11.01
C ARG A 88 4.85 14.64 11.92
N HIS A 89 4.71 13.40 11.52
CA HIS A 89 3.79 12.57 12.22
C HIS A 89 4.46 11.36 12.73
N ASP A 90 3.93 10.76 13.45
CA ASP A 90 3.93 9.44 13.99
C ASP A 90 5.24 8.70 13.76
N GLU A 91 6.13 8.85 14.72
CA GLU A 91 7.38 8.15 14.67
C GLU A 91 7.18 6.65 14.61
N THR A 92 6.07 6.17 15.16
CA THR A 92 5.78 4.75 15.10
C THR A 92 5.66 4.27 13.68
N VAL A 93 4.98 5.06 12.84
CA VAL A 93 4.86 4.71 11.42
C VAL A 93 6.22 4.79 10.75
N ARG A 94 6.98 5.83 11.04
CA ARG A 94 8.31 5.98 10.45
C ARG A 94 9.22 4.83 10.82
N ASN A 95 9.03 4.30 12.01
CA ASN A 95 9.87 3.22 12.51
C ASN A 95 9.52 1.87 11.93
N LEU A 96 8.50 1.80 11.06
CA LEU A 96 8.20 0.55 10.38
C LEU A 96 9.32 0.12 9.45
N GLY A 97 10.16 1.07 9.05
CA GLY A 97 11.31 0.72 8.23
C GLY A 97 10.97 0.30 6.81
N VAL A 98 9.81 0.69 6.33
CA VAL A 98 9.39 0.32 4.99
C VAL A 98 9.60 1.48 4.03
N ARG A 99 9.54 1.17 2.74
CA ARG A 99 9.73 2.18 1.71
C ARG A 99 8.65 3.24 1.78
N HIS A 100 9.04 4.48 1.62
CA HIS A 100 8.13 5.61 1.63
C HIS A 100 8.28 6.39 0.34
N ILE A 101 7.18 6.66 -0.33
CA ILE A 101 7.16 7.48 -1.54
C ILE A 101 6.38 8.75 -1.22
N PRO A 102 7.03 9.92 -1.29
CA PRO A 102 6.32 11.15 -0.94
C PRO A 102 5.34 11.57 -2.03
N LYS A 103 4.25 12.18 -1.63
CA LYS A 103 3.31 12.78 -2.54
C LYS A 103 3.82 14.15 -2.95
N PRO A 104 3.53 14.61 -4.15
CA PRO A 104 2.86 13.86 -5.21
C PRO A 104 3.84 12.97 -5.94
N ALA A 105 3.34 11.85 -6.42
CA ALA A 105 4.14 10.93 -7.21
C ALA A 105 3.29 10.40 -8.36
N ASP A 106 3.96 10.04 -9.44
CA ASP A 106 3.29 9.44 -10.58
C ASP A 106 2.68 8.11 -10.16
N PRO A 107 1.37 7.91 -10.37
CA PRO A 107 0.75 6.65 -9.95
C PRO A 107 1.43 5.42 -10.55
N ALA A 108 1.86 5.48 -11.80
CA ALA A 108 2.55 4.36 -12.41
C ALA A 108 3.85 4.04 -11.68
N PHE A 109 4.55 5.07 -11.22
CA PHE A 109 5.78 4.87 -10.47
C PHE A 109 5.47 4.19 -9.12
N VAL A 110 4.44 4.66 -8.43
CA VAL A 110 4.06 4.09 -7.13
C VAL A 110 3.74 2.61 -7.29
N ILE A 111 2.93 2.27 -8.30
CA ILE A 111 2.54 0.88 -8.49
C ILE A 111 3.72 0.03 -8.92
N ARG A 112 4.62 0.58 -9.74
CA ARG A 112 5.81 -0.16 -10.13
C ARG A 112 6.67 -0.47 -8.91
N GLN A 113 6.79 0.49 -7.98
CA GLN A 113 7.53 0.26 -6.76
C GLN A 113 6.85 -0.81 -5.90
N ALA A 114 5.53 -0.81 -5.86
CA ALA A 114 4.79 -1.82 -5.12
C ALA A 114 5.03 -3.20 -5.72
N MET A 115 4.97 -3.29 -7.04
CA MET A 115 5.18 -4.58 -7.70
C MET A 115 6.61 -5.08 -7.49
N ASP A 116 7.57 -4.17 -7.46
CA ASP A 116 8.94 -4.56 -7.14
C ASP A 116 9.04 -5.17 -5.76
N LEU A 117 8.30 -4.62 -4.80
CA LEU A 117 8.29 -5.21 -3.47
C LEU A 117 7.68 -6.60 -3.48
N ALA A 118 6.59 -6.78 -4.22
CA ALA A 118 5.93 -8.07 -4.29
C ALA A 118 6.83 -9.13 -4.91
N ASP A 119 7.51 -8.75 -5.99
CA ASP A 119 8.36 -9.69 -6.71
C ASP A 119 9.71 -9.85 -6.05
N GLY A 120 10.17 -8.78 -5.46
CA GLY A 120 11.54 -8.72 -5.01
C GLY A 120 11.72 -8.85 -3.53
N VAL A 121 10.76 -9.45 -2.86
CA VAL A 121 10.88 -9.60 -1.43
C VAL A 121 12.18 -10.31 -1.08
N GLU A 122 12.50 -11.36 -1.80
CA GLU A 122 13.76 -12.04 -1.55
C GLU A 122 14.93 -11.19 -2.01
N HIS A 123 14.73 -10.36 -3.02
CA HIS A 123 15.79 -9.45 -3.43
C HIS A 123 16.02 -8.39 -2.39
N ALA A 124 14.94 -7.92 -1.80
CA ALA A 124 15.06 -6.90 -0.77
C ALA A 124 15.83 -7.43 0.41
N SER A 125 15.75 -8.70 0.64
CA SER A 125 16.44 -9.31 1.75
C SER A 125 17.88 -9.62 1.41
N THR A 126 18.27 -9.53 0.17
CA THR A 126 19.67 -9.78 -0.11
C THR A 126 20.45 -8.65 0.47
N PRO A 127 21.46 -8.98 1.14
CA PRO A 127 22.31 -7.95 1.63
C PRO A 127 22.92 -7.33 0.45
N SER A 128 22.61 -6.29 0.37
CA SER A 128 23.23 -5.64 -0.74
C SER A 128 24.42 -5.07 -0.19
#